data_7a27700af086efe515b31c7c435e1e58
#
_entry.id   7a27700af086efe515b31c7c435e1e58
#
_cell.length_a   1.000
_cell.length_b   1.000
_cell.length_c   1.000
_cell.angle_alpha   90.00
_cell.angle_beta   90.00
_cell.angle_gamma   90.00
#
_symmetry.space_group_name_H-M   'P 1'
#
loop_
_entity.id
_entity.type
_entity.pdbx_description
1 polymer ?
#
loop_
_entity_poly.entity_id
_entity_poly.type
_entity_poly.pdbx_seq_one_letter_code
_entity_poly.pdbx_strand_id
1 'polypeptide(L)'
;MVDYGALLVSQLEFYWDAHLRPRLDGLTDEEYLWEPVPDCWTVRPDGRGGFAYDGYQQHPQPAPFTTLAWRIVHVATAMSIRTSTFFTDSGDADMFDLRHWPASIPGNAADGIAFLQTCYRDWHDHIAALSPAELERPLGPKGGFFAKEPMAALIVHINREVMHHGGEIGVLRDLYRHRHRQAA
;
A
#
# COMPACT_ATOMS: atom_id res chain seq x y z
N MET A 1 15.89 -21.77 17.94
CA MET A 1 14.57 -21.09 18.07
C MET A 1 14.34 -20.33 16.78
N VAL A 2 13.12 -20.31 16.23
CA VAL A 2 12.82 -19.54 15.00
C VAL A 2 12.81 -18.05 15.34
N ASP A 3 13.51 -17.25 14.53
CA ASP A 3 13.42 -15.79 14.59
C ASP A 3 12.22 -15.35 13.76
N TYR A 4 11.10 -15.07 14.41
CA TYR A 4 9.86 -14.67 13.76
C TYR A 4 9.96 -13.27 13.16
N GLY A 5 10.76 -12.37 13.74
CA GLY A 5 10.99 -11.03 13.18
C GLY A 5 11.68 -11.13 11.81
N ALA A 6 12.81 -11.82 11.78
CA ALA A 6 13.53 -12.07 10.52
C ALA A 6 12.65 -12.81 9.49
N LEU A 7 11.80 -13.74 9.94
CA LEU A 7 10.86 -14.44 9.05
C LEU A 7 9.84 -13.48 8.41
N LEU A 8 9.23 -12.61 9.20
CA LEU A 8 8.24 -11.64 8.70
C LEU A 8 8.85 -10.67 7.68
N VAL A 9 10.06 -10.18 7.96
CA VAL A 9 10.80 -9.28 7.07
C VAL A 9 11.18 -10.00 5.77
N SER A 10 11.77 -11.19 5.86
CA SER A 10 12.22 -11.94 4.68
C SER A 10 11.08 -12.31 3.72
N GLN A 11 9.86 -12.54 4.22
CA GLN A 11 8.69 -12.79 3.34
C GLN A 11 8.26 -11.54 2.59
N LEU A 12 8.32 -10.36 3.22
CA LEU A 12 8.06 -9.09 2.56
C LEU A 12 9.13 -8.78 1.51
N GLU A 13 10.42 -8.93 1.85
CA GLU A 13 11.55 -8.73 0.95
C GLU A 13 11.46 -9.64 -0.28
N PHE A 14 11.23 -10.94 -0.06
CA PHE A 14 11.10 -11.89 -1.15
C PHE A 14 10.00 -11.50 -2.12
N TYR A 15 8.81 -11.14 -1.60
CA TYR A 15 7.70 -10.74 -2.45
C TYR A 15 7.99 -9.43 -3.19
N TRP A 16 8.57 -8.45 -2.50
CA TRP A 16 8.93 -7.17 -3.07
C TRP A 16 9.94 -7.33 -4.21
N ASP A 17 11.06 -8.01 -3.97
CA ASP A 17 12.16 -8.10 -4.93
C ASP A 17 11.87 -9.06 -6.08
N ALA A 18 11.26 -10.22 -5.81
CA ALA A 18 11.02 -11.23 -6.83
C ALA A 18 9.74 -11.00 -7.64
N HIS A 19 8.74 -10.32 -7.07
CA HIS A 19 7.41 -10.23 -7.69
C HIS A 19 6.95 -8.80 -7.96
N LEU A 20 6.87 -7.93 -6.93
CA LEU A 20 6.23 -6.63 -7.09
C LEU A 20 7.12 -5.62 -7.82
N ARG A 21 8.34 -5.38 -7.33
CA ARG A 21 9.24 -4.37 -7.89
C ARG A 21 9.51 -4.57 -9.40
N PRO A 22 9.84 -5.79 -9.90
CA PRO A 22 10.02 -6.00 -11.33
C PRO A 22 8.75 -5.74 -12.17
N ARG A 23 7.58 -5.88 -11.56
CA ARG A 23 6.30 -5.58 -12.22
C ARG A 23 6.04 -4.08 -12.40
N LEU A 24 6.78 -3.22 -11.72
CA LEU A 24 6.64 -1.76 -11.86
C LEU A 24 7.49 -1.20 -13.00
N ASP A 25 8.48 -1.95 -13.50
CA ASP A 25 9.39 -1.50 -14.55
C ASP A 25 8.64 -1.20 -15.86
N GLY A 26 8.92 0.00 -16.42
CA GLY A 26 8.31 0.45 -17.67
C GLY A 26 6.80 0.75 -17.57
N LEU A 27 6.26 0.98 -16.38
CA LEU A 27 4.89 1.47 -16.20
C LEU A 27 4.78 2.88 -16.80
N THR A 28 3.81 3.09 -17.70
CA THR A 28 3.51 4.40 -18.30
C THR A 28 2.34 5.08 -17.59
N ASP A 29 2.20 6.40 -17.76
CA ASP A 29 1.07 7.15 -17.21
C ASP A 29 -0.27 6.69 -17.79
N GLU A 30 -0.30 6.32 -19.08
CA GLU A 30 -1.50 5.76 -19.71
C GLU A 30 -1.90 4.43 -19.05
N GLU A 31 -0.94 3.53 -18.79
CA GLU A 31 -1.18 2.26 -18.10
C GLU A 31 -1.58 2.48 -16.63
N TYR A 32 -0.92 3.43 -15.95
CA TYR A 32 -1.16 3.78 -14.56
C TYR A 32 -2.61 4.21 -14.31
N LEU A 33 -3.14 5.08 -15.20
CA LEU A 33 -4.50 5.63 -15.12
C LEU A 33 -5.55 4.82 -15.90
N TRP A 34 -5.18 3.71 -16.52
CA TRP A 34 -6.10 2.92 -17.33
C TRP A 34 -7.25 2.36 -16.51
N GLU A 35 -8.47 2.65 -16.94
CA GLU A 35 -9.71 2.11 -16.39
C GLU A 35 -10.15 0.90 -17.23
N PRO A 36 -9.98 -0.35 -16.75
CA PRO A 36 -10.36 -1.55 -17.49
C PRO A 36 -11.87 -1.73 -17.66
N VAL A 37 -12.66 -1.12 -16.78
CA VAL A 37 -14.12 -1.08 -16.81
C VAL A 37 -14.61 0.32 -16.42
N PRO A 38 -15.83 0.72 -16.80
CA PRO A 38 -16.41 1.99 -16.35
C PRO A 38 -16.49 2.10 -14.82
N ASP A 39 -16.43 3.32 -14.32
CA ASP A 39 -16.61 3.66 -12.89
C ASP A 39 -15.57 3.02 -11.95
N CYS A 40 -14.35 2.77 -12.46
CA CYS A 40 -13.25 2.34 -11.61
C CYS A 40 -12.91 3.41 -10.57
N TRP A 41 -12.52 2.98 -9.39
CA TRP A 41 -11.79 3.82 -8.46
C TRP A 41 -10.36 4.02 -8.96
N THR A 42 -9.92 5.28 -8.96
CA THR A 42 -8.61 5.68 -9.45
C THR A 42 -8.07 6.89 -8.68
N VAL A 43 -6.99 7.46 -9.15
CA VAL A 43 -6.47 8.77 -8.75
C VAL A 43 -6.93 9.79 -9.78
N ARG A 44 -7.54 10.90 -9.34
CA ARG A 44 -8.10 11.94 -10.20
C ARG A 44 -7.61 13.33 -9.79
N PRO A 45 -7.52 14.30 -10.73
CA PRO A 45 -7.29 15.69 -10.36
C PRO A 45 -8.34 16.19 -9.34
N ASP A 46 -7.89 16.87 -8.29
CA ASP A 46 -8.73 17.35 -7.19
C ASP A 46 -9.36 18.74 -7.45
N GLY A 47 -9.07 19.34 -8.60
CA GLY A 47 -9.50 20.69 -8.97
C GLY A 47 -8.74 21.81 -8.26
N ARG A 48 -7.72 21.50 -7.43
CA ARG A 48 -6.91 22.45 -6.67
C ARG A 48 -5.42 22.39 -7.07
N GLY A 49 -5.11 21.70 -8.15
CA GLY A 49 -3.74 21.51 -8.66
C GLY A 49 -3.03 20.27 -8.11
N GLY A 50 -3.73 19.44 -7.34
CA GLY A 50 -3.29 18.13 -6.85
C GLY A 50 -4.15 17.00 -7.37
N PHE A 51 -4.05 15.86 -6.70
CA PHE A 51 -4.80 14.65 -7.02
C PHE A 51 -5.52 14.13 -5.78
N ALA A 52 -6.72 13.58 -5.99
CA ALA A 52 -7.51 12.85 -5.00
C ALA A 52 -7.51 11.36 -5.34
N TYR A 53 -7.76 10.57 -4.32
CA TYR A 53 -7.84 9.13 -4.33
C TYR A 53 -9.28 8.72 -4.07
N ASP A 54 -9.91 8.02 -5.02
CA ASP A 54 -11.30 7.62 -4.93
C ASP A 54 -11.54 6.64 -3.78
N GLY A 55 -12.71 6.71 -3.16
CA GLY A 55 -13.16 5.71 -2.18
C GLY A 55 -12.55 5.83 -0.80
N TYR A 56 -11.80 6.87 -0.53
CA TYR A 56 -11.32 7.12 0.83
C TYR A 56 -12.50 7.18 1.82
N GLN A 57 -12.47 6.31 2.85
CA GLN A 57 -13.55 6.13 3.83
C GLN A 57 -14.90 5.62 3.28
N GLN A 58 -14.96 5.19 2.03
CA GLN A 58 -16.15 4.58 1.44
C GLN A 58 -15.99 3.06 1.38
N HIS A 59 -17.04 2.34 1.71
CA HIS A 59 -17.06 0.87 1.69
C HIS A 59 -18.30 0.34 0.97
N PRO A 60 -18.49 0.68 -0.33
CA PRO A 60 -19.65 0.21 -1.07
C PRO A 60 -19.59 -1.32 -1.27
N GLN A 61 -20.77 -1.92 -1.46
CA GLN A 61 -20.91 -3.34 -1.77
C GLN A 61 -21.77 -3.49 -3.04
N PRO A 62 -21.26 -4.14 -4.10
CA PRO A 62 -19.89 -4.67 -4.23
C PRO A 62 -18.84 -3.54 -4.29
N ALA A 63 -17.61 -3.87 -3.91
CA ALA A 63 -16.50 -2.93 -4.06
C ALA A 63 -16.25 -2.64 -5.54
N PRO A 64 -16.03 -1.36 -5.94
CA PRO A 64 -15.69 -1.02 -7.32
C PRO A 64 -14.38 -1.67 -7.77
N PHE A 65 -14.26 -1.86 -9.08
CA PHE A 65 -12.97 -2.20 -9.66
C PHE A 65 -12.01 -1.03 -9.52
N THR A 66 -10.70 -1.27 -9.53
CA THR A 66 -9.70 -0.23 -9.28
C THR A 66 -8.60 -0.24 -10.33
N THR A 67 -8.00 0.93 -10.58
CA THR A 67 -6.87 1.09 -11.50
C THR A 67 -5.54 0.73 -10.84
N LEU A 68 -4.46 0.68 -11.65
CA LEU A 68 -3.09 0.56 -11.14
C LEU A 68 -2.71 1.72 -10.22
N ALA A 69 -3.12 2.95 -10.59
CA ALA A 69 -2.92 4.14 -9.77
C ALA A 69 -3.51 3.96 -8.36
N TRP A 70 -4.75 3.51 -8.31
CA TRP A 70 -5.42 3.25 -7.03
C TRP A 70 -4.69 2.20 -6.19
N ARG A 71 -4.31 1.06 -6.80
CA ARG A 71 -3.63 -0.04 -6.10
C ARG A 71 -2.27 0.38 -5.55
N ILE A 72 -1.47 1.08 -6.35
CA ILE A 72 -0.15 1.57 -5.96
C ILE A 72 -0.26 2.55 -4.79
N VAL A 73 -1.18 3.53 -4.88
CA VAL A 73 -1.42 4.50 -3.81
C VAL A 73 -1.96 3.81 -2.55
N HIS A 74 -2.87 2.84 -2.71
CA HIS A 74 -3.43 2.10 -1.57
C HIS A 74 -2.35 1.36 -0.77
N VAL A 75 -1.51 0.59 -1.45
CA VAL A 75 -0.41 -0.14 -0.80
C VAL A 75 0.59 0.81 -0.14
N ALA A 76 0.96 1.88 -0.83
CA ALA A 76 1.88 2.89 -0.29
C ALA A 76 1.31 3.56 0.96
N THR A 77 0.05 4.00 0.92
CA THR A 77 -0.60 4.65 2.08
C THR A 77 -0.82 3.68 3.24
N ALA A 78 -1.10 2.41 2.98
CA ALA A 78 -1.20 1.40 4.04
C ALA A 78 0.09 1.29 4.85
N MET A 79 1.25 1.27 4.19
CA MET A 79 2.57 1.28 4.85
C MET A 79 2.85 2.63 5.52
N SER A 80 2.68 3.75 4.79
CA SER A 80 2.99 5.10 5.26
C SER A 80 2.22 5.47 6.54
N ILE A 81 0.91 5.22 6.56
CA ILE A 81 0.06 5.50 7.72
C ILE A 81 0.54 4.70 8.94
N ARG A 82 0.87 3.41 8.79
CA ARG A 82 1.33 2.58 9.90
C ARG A 82 2.72 2.98 10.35
N THR A 83 3.62 3.34 9.44
CA THR A 83 4.92 3.91 9.80
C THR A 83 4.75 5.20 10.60
N SER A 84 3.96 6.14 10.12
CA SER A 84 3.68 7.40 10.81
C SER A 84 3.07 7.18 12.18
N THR A 85 2.11 6.26 12.32
CA THR A 85 1.42 6.00 13.58
C THR A 85 2.33 5.39 14.65
N PHE A 86 3.11 4.38 14.29
CA PHE A 86 3.78 3.53 15.29
C PHE A 86 5.26 3.82 15.47
N PHE A 87 5.89 4.47 14.49
CA PHE A 87 7.33 4.67 14.48
C PHE A 87 7.77 6.14 14.45
N THR A 88 6.82 7.09 14.41
CA THR A 88 7.12 8.51 14.52
C THR A 88 6.41 9.16 15.72
N ASP A 89 6.75 10.42 15.99
CA ASP A 89 6.01 11.19 16.99
C ASP A 89 4.69 11.70 16.40
N SER A 90 3.65 10.89 16.51
CA SER A 90 2.29 11.18 16.04
C SER A 90 1.35 11.66 17.15
N GLY A 91 1.88 11.94 18.35
CA GLY A 91 1.08 12.35 19.49
C GLY A 91 0.02 11.28 19.85
N ASP A 92 -1.23 11.73 19.96
CA ASP A 92 -2.40 10.91 20.29
C ASP A 92 -3.13 10.31 19.08
N ALA A 93 -2.65 10.59 17.85
CA ALA A 93 -3.28 10.10 16.62
C ALA A 93 -3.22 8.57 16.54
N ASP A 94 -4.37 7.92 16.38
CA ASP A 94 -4.44 6.50 16.09
C ASP A 94 -4.28 6.22 14.58
N MET A 95 -4.18 4.94 14.21
CA MET A 95 -3.91 4.54 12.83
C MET A 95 -5.08 4.79 11.85
N PHE A 96 -6.19 5.36 12.29
CA PHE A 96 -7.32 5.77 11.46
C PHE A 96 -7.44 7.28 11.35
N ASP A 97 -6.56 8.04 12.04
CA ASP A 97 -6.58 9.50 12.04
C ASP A 97 -6.07 10.06 10.70
N LEU A 98 -6.79 11.05 10.18
CA LEU A 98 -6.47 11.73 8.92
C LEU A 98 -5.13 12.47 8.93
N ARG A 99 -4.59 12.78 10.10
CA ARG A 99 -3.26 13.39 10.26
C ARG A 99 -2.14 12.54 9.68
N HIS A 100 -2.35 11.22 9.54
CA HIS A 100 -1.40 10.30 8.91
C HIS A 100 -1.52 10.21 7.39
N TRP A 101 -2.55 10.85 6.82
CA TRP A 101 -2.76 10.80 5.38
C TRP A 101 -1.65 11.55 4.64
N PRO A 102 -1.14 11.03 3.51
CA PRO A 102 -0.08 11.70 2.77
C PRO A 102 -0.54 13.09 2.28
N ALA A 103 0.37 14.06 2.36
CA ALA A 103 0.10 15.45 1.99
C ALA A 103 -0.22 15.62 0.50
N SER A 104 0.23 14.69 -0.34
CA SER A 104 -0.03 14.68 -1.78
C SER A 104 -0.23 13.26 -2.28
N ILE A 105 -1.10 13.11 -3.27
CA ILE A 105 -1.36 11.84 -3.97
C ILE A 105 -0.68 11.91 -5.35
N PRO A 106 0.15 10.90 -5.72
CA PRO A 106 0.82 10.88 -7.02
C PRO A 106 -0.19 10.69 -8.16
N GLY A 107 -0.13 11.58 -9.16
CA GLY A 107 -1.01 11.58 -10.34
C GLY A 107 -0.41 10.96 -11.59
N ASN A 108 0.82 10.43 -11.53
CA ASN A 108 1.52 9.79 -12.64
C ASN A 108 2.30 8.56 -12.18
N ALA A 109 2.74 7.74 -13.12
CA ALA A 109 3.41 6.47 -12.85
C ALA A 109 4.74 6.63 -12.11
N ALA A 110 5.56 7.59 -12.52
CA ALA A 110 6.89 7.78 -11.94
C ALA A 110 6.80 8.18 -10.46
N ASP A 111 5.94 9.15 -10.14
CA ASP A 111 5.72 9.60 -8.77
C ASP A 111 5.02 8.51 -7.93
N GLY A 112 4.08 7.75 -8.53
CA GLY A 112 3.42 6.62 -7.86
C GLY A 112 4.40 5.53 -7.46
N ILE A 113 5.32 5.15 -8.36
CA ILE A 113 6.39 4.18 -8.07
C ILE A 113 7.34 4.72 -7.00
N ALA A 114 7.78 5.97 -7.12
CA ALA A 114 8.68 6.57 -6.13
C ALA A 114 8.05 6.63 -4.74
N PHE A 115 6.77 6.99 -4.65
CA PHE A 115 6.00 7.01 -3.41
C PHE A 115 5.91 5.60 -2.79
N LEU A 116 5.54 4.59 -3.59
CA LEU A 116 5.46 3.20 -3.13
C LEU A 116 6.82 2.69 -2.63
N GLN A 117 7.90 2.96 -3.36
CA GLN A 117 9.26 2.55 -2.97
C GLN A 117 9.74 3.23 -1.69
N THR A 118 9.39 4.50 -1.49
CA THR A 118 9.73 5.22 -0.25
C THR A 118 8.98 4.64 0.93
N CYS A 119 7.66 4.45 0.81
CA CYS A 119 6.84 3.86 1.86
C CYS A 119 7.26 2.42 2.20
N TYR A 120 7.66 1.63 1.19
CA TYR A 120 8.22 0.30 1.41
C TYR A 120 9.50 0.34 2.24
N ARG A 121 10.48 1.17 1.87
CA ARG A 121 11.75 1.28 2.62
C ARG A 121 11.53 1.72 4.06
N ASP A 122 10.71 2.76 4.24
CA ASP A 122 10.43 3.29 5.57
C ASP A 122 9.76 2.25 6.47
N TRP A 123 8.77 1.53 5.94
CA TRP A 123 8.11 0.44 6.66
C TRP A 123 9.08 -0.72 6.96
N HIS A 124 9.79 -1.19 5.94
CA HIS A 124 10.77 -2.28 6.02
C HIS A 124 11.83 -2.01 7.10
N ASP A 125 12.47 -0.84 7.05
CA ASP A 125 13.57 -0.50 7.95
C ASP A 125 13.09 -0.45 9.42
N HIS A 126 11.90 0.04 9.66
CA HIS A 126 11.32 0.07 11.00
C HIS A 126 10.97 -1.33 11.52
N ILE A 127 10.34 -2.18 10.72
CA ILE A 127 9.98 -3.53 11.18
C ILE A 127 11.20 -4.44 11.32
N ALA A 128 12.24 -4.24 10.50
CA ALA A 128 13.50 -4.99 10.59
C ALA A 128 14.28 -4.67 11.87
N ALA A 129 14.08 -3.49 12.46
CA ALA A 129 14.75 -3.07 13.68
C ALA A 129 14.06 -3.56 14.97
N LEU A 130 12.87 -4.19 14.88
CA LEU A 130 12.09 -4.58 16.04
C LEU A 130 12.70 -5.81 16.75
N SER A 131 12.84 -5.71 18.07
CA SER A 131 13.16 -6.83 18.93
C SER A 131 11.97 -7.81 19.09
N PRO A 132 12.20 -9.07 19.52
CA PRO A 132 11.12 -10.01 19.81
C PRO A 132 10.09 -9.46 20.81
N ALA A 133 10.52 -8.73 21.83
CA ALA A 133 9.61 -8.13 22.82
C ALA A 133 8.73 -7.02 22.22
N GLU A 134 9.26 -6.26 21.27
CA GLU A 134 8.47 -5.24 20.56
C GLU A 134 7.46 -5.86 19.59
N LEU A 135 7.78 -6.99 18.98
CA LEU A 135 6.84 -7.74 18.15
C LEU A 135 5.63 -8.26 18.95
N GLU A 136 5.84 -8.64 20.20
CA GLU A 136 4.80 -9.12 21.10
C GLU A 136 3.99 -7.99 21.77
N ARG A 137 4.52 -6.76 21.74
CA ARG A 137 3.88 -5.62 22.40
C ARG A 137 2.52 -5.32 21.77
N PRO A 138 1.44 -5.14 22.56
CA PRO A 138 0.15 -4.67 22.08
C PRO A 138 0.25 -3.31 21.39
N LEU A 139 -0.54 -3.10 20.36
CA LEU A 139 -0.60 -1.82 19.61
C LEU A 139 -1.01 -0.64 20.50
N GLY A 140 -1.73 -0.91 21.59
CA GLY A 140 -2.20 0.11 22.50
C GLY A 140 -3.22 1.07 21.87
N PRO A 141 -3.44 2.27 22.43
CA PRO A 141 -4.42 3.22 21.95
C PRO A 141 -4.27 3.59 20.47
N LYS A 142 -3.03 3.64 19.98
CA LYS A 142 -2.73 3.92 18.56
C LYS A 142 -3.29 2.86 17.60
N GLY A 143 -3.56 1.64 18.07
CA GLY A 143 -4.20 0.57 17.31
C GLY A 143 -5.71 0.71 17.13
N GLY A 144 -6.36 1.70 17.79
CA GLY A 144 -7.82 1.87 17.70
C GLY A 144 -8.57 0.59 18.08
N PHE A 145 -9.39 0.06 17.17
CA PHE A 145 -10.13 -1.19 17.38
C PHE A 145 -9.24 -2.41 17.62
N PHE A 146 -7.99 -2.37 17.20
CA PHE A 146 -7.00 -3.44 17.29
C PHE A 146 -6.00 -3.22 18.43
N ALA A 147 -6.30 -2.37 19.41
CA ALA A 147 -5.39 -1.98 20.49
C ALA A 147 -4.78 -3.16 21.27
N LYS A 148 -5.48 -4.30 21.33
CA LYS A 148 -5.03 -5.50 22.02
C LYS A 148 -4.17 -6.45 21.18
N GLU A 149 -4.17 -6.26 19.85
CA GLU A 149 -3.38 -7.08 18.94
C GLU A 149 -1.89 -6.75 19.08
N PRO A 150 -0.99 -7.75 18.95
CA PRO A 150 0.44 -7.50 18.98
C PRO A 150 0.93 -6.81 17.71
N MET A 151 2.07 -6.12 17.80
CA MET A 151 2.73 -5.51 16.62
C MET A 151 2.95 -6.53 15.50
N ALA A 152 3.31 -7.77 15.81
CA ALA A 152 3.46 -8.82 14.80
C ALA A 152 2.19 -9.06 13.97
N ALA A 153 1.00 -8.94 14.57
CA ALA A 153 -0.27 -9.08 13.83
C ALA A 153 -0.47 -7.94 12.82
N LEU A 154 -0.08 -6.71 13.18
CA LEU A 154 -0.09 -5.58 12.26
C LEU A 154 0.88 -5.81 11.10
N ILE A 155 2.10 -6.30 11.37
CA ILE A 155 3.09 -6.60 10.33
C ILE A 155 2.55 -7.67 9.36
N VAL A 156 1.97 -8.75 9.88
CA VAL A 156 1.32 -9.77 9.05
C VAL A 156 0.21 -9.17 8.17
N HIS A 157 -0.60 -8.27 8.74
CA HIS A 157 -1.66 -7.60 7.98
C HIS A 157 -1.08 -6.76 6.84
N ILE A 158 -0.10 -5.90 7.09
CA ILE A 158 0.50 -5.05 6.06
C ILE A 158 1.23 -5.90 4.99
N ASN A 159 1.99 -6.93 5.39
CA ASN A 159 2.63 -7.83 4.44
C ASN A 159 1.59 -8.51 3.52
N ARG A 160 0.45 -8.92 4.07
CA ARG A 160 -0.66 -9.48 3.30
C ARG A 160 -1.27 -8.47 2.33
N GLU A 161 -1.47 -7.21 2.75
CA GLU A 161 -1.94 -6.13 1.86
C GLU A 161 -0.98 -5.92 0.68
N VAL A 162 0.33 -5.88 0.94
CA VAL A 162 1.35 -5.75 -0.10
C VAL A 162 1.29 -6.94 -1.08
N MET A 163 1.19 -8.17 -0.57
CA MET A 163 1.14 -9.38 -1.41
C MET A 163 -0.16 -9.47 -2.22
N HIS A 164 -1.30 -9.18 -1.59
CA HIS A 164 -2.60 -9.23 -2.22
C HIS A 164 -2.70 -8.22 -3.37
N HIS A 165 -2.51 -6.96 -3.07
CA HIS A 165 -2.63 -5.90 -4.07
C HIS A 165 -1.46 -5.89 -5.07
N GLY A 166 -0.28 -6.36 -4.67
CA GLY A 166 0.83 -6.56 -5.59
C GLY A 166 0.53 -7.62 -6.66
N GLY A 167 -0.19 -8.70 -6.30
CA GLY A 167 -0.69 -9.69 -7.26
C GLY A 167 -1.69 -9.07 -8.24
N GLU A 168 -2.61 -8.23 -7.75
CA GLU A 168 -3.58 -7.51 -8.58
C GLU A 168 -2.91 -6.50 -9.53
N ILE A 169 -1.85 -5.78 -9.07
CA ILE A 169 -1.02 -4.93 -9.93
C ILE A 169 -0.43 -5.76 -11.09
N GLY A 170 0.10 -6.95 -10.78
CA GLY A 170 0.61 -7.85 -11.81
C GLY A 170 -0.43 -8.23 -12.86
N VAL A 171 -1.63 -8.64 -12.41
CA VAL A 171 -2.75 -9.01 -13.30
C VAL A 171 -3.22 -7.83 -14.15
N LEU A 172 -3.36 -6.64 -13.56
CA LEU A 172 -3.78 -5.44 -14.30
C LEU A 172 -2.78 -5.07 -15.39
N ARG A 173 -1.47 -5.18 -15.13
CA ARG A 173 -0.43 -4.96 -16.13
C ARG A 173 -0.51 -5.96 -17.29
N ASP A 174 -0.74 -7.23 -16.97
CA ASP A 174 -0.89 -8.25 -18.01
C ASP A 174 -2.16 -8.01 -18.84
N LEU A 175 -3.27 -7.61 -18.24
CA LEU A 175 -4.50 -7.23 -18.94
C LEU A 175 -4.26 -6.03 -19.86
N TYR A 176 -3.61 -4.96 -19.37
CA TYR A 176 -3.29 -3.78 -20.17
C TYR A 176 -2.45 -4.13 -21.41
N ARG A 177 -1.38 -4.91 -21.22
CA ARG A 177 -0.48 -5.33 -22.30
C ARG A 177 -1.19 -6.18 -23.38
N HIS A 178 -2.24 -6.90 -23.02
CA HIS A 178 -2.96 -7.82 -23.89
C HIS A 178 -4.32 -7.27 -24.38
N ARG A 179 -4.74 -6.07 -23.97
CA ARG A 179 -6.05 -5.50 -24.28
C ARG A 179 -6.41 -5.41 -25.77
N HIS A 180 -5.40 -5.29 -26.62
CA HIS A 180 -5.61 -5.21 -28.08
C HIS A 180 -5.50 -6.55 -28.82
N ARG A 181 -5.08 -7.63 -28.14
CA ARG A 181 -4.94 -8.95 -28.78
C ARG A 181 -6.27 -9.68 -29.00
N GLN A 182 -7.33 -9.23 -28.33
CA GLN A 182 -8.67 -9.84 -28.47
C GLN A 182 -9.52 -9.22 -29.58
N ALA A 183 -9.04 -8.17 -30.24
CA ALA A 183 -9.77 -7.45 -31.31
C ALA A 183 -9.27 -7.81 -32.72
N ALA A 184 -8.38 -8.78 -32.84
CA ALA A 184 -7.88 -9.34 -34.10
C ALA A 184 -8.33 -10.79 -34.26
#